data_0b7afe2d3725b5d08ec15e1a84f14287
#
_entry.id   0b7afe2d3725b5d08ec15e1a84f14287
#
_cell.length_a   1.000
_cell.length_b   1.000
_cell.length_c   1.000
_cell.angle_alpha   90.00
_cell.angle_beta   90.00
_cell.angle_gamma   90.00
#
_symmetry.space_group_name_H-M   'P 1'
#
loop_
_entity.id
_entity.type
_entity.pdbx_description
1 polymer ?
#
loop_
_entity_poly.entity_id
_entity_poly.type
_entity_poly.pdbx_seq_one_letter_code
_entity_poly.pdbx_strand_id
1 'polypeptide(L)'
;MPMNASVDLVFARPKVRQLLLWGFLLSVVLGFGLGILQGVWGGNLEDPIWVLVIYILIFTVLSLWIWQQFQREGIQPKFVIGQLPDRPRWLAISGLILAALGFSLSSFLIAAAVLSYQFPLFVEQILRQVDAEATPRTANLLLYQVVSAIATIVVAPIAEEWIFRGFVLQRWGVKWNLPLALILSSVWFGLLHLNPIGLTIFGLIMGLLYLKTRSLLIPIAGHALNNLVATSMMFLPKDPKATSIATLRESLPIAIFLMVLSAPWLIWYIAKNFPRRDAKIPYV
;
A
#
# COMPACT_ATOMS: atom_id res chain seq x y z
N MET A 1 35.27 -13.29 9.60
CA MET A 1 34.67 -13.79 8.34
C MET A 1 34.53 -12.62 7.39
N PRO A 2 35.00 -12.67 6.15
CA PRO A 2 34.94 -11.53 5.24
C PRO A 2 33.52 -11.30 4.77
N MET A 3 32.87 -10.28 5.34
CA MET A 3 31.49 -9.85 5.05
C MET A 3 31.38 -8.93 3.81
N ASN A 4 32.33 -8.94 2.89
CA ASN A 4 32.39 -7.96 1.79
C ASN A 4 32.24 -8.52 0.37
N ALA A 5 31.96 -9.80 0.21
CA ALA A 5 31.60 -10.31 -1.11
C ALA A 5 30.08 -10.49 -1.14
N SER A 6 29.35 -9.36 -1.26
CA SER A 6 28.10 -9.46 -1.95
C SER A 6 26.77 -9.46 -1.24
N VAL A 7 26.44 -8.50 -0.43
CA VAL A 7 25.04 -8.12 -0.21
C VAL A 7 24.32 -7.94 -1.57
N ASP A 8 24.99 -7.33 -2.53
CA ASP A 8 24.49 -7.15 -3.90
C ASP A 8 24.26 -8.49 -4.64
N LEU A 9 25.09 -9.51 -4.42
CA LEU A 9 24.93 -10.82 -5.08
C LEU A 9 23.76 -11.61 -4.48
N VAL A 10 23.47 -11.47 -3.19
CA VAL A 10 22.40 -12.21 -2.52
C VAL A 10 21.01 -11.76 -3.02
N PHE A 11 20.76 -10.45 -3.11
CA PHE A 11 19.52 -9.93 -3.70
C PHE A 11 19.47 -9.98 -5.24
N ALA A 12 20.57 -10.35 -5.91
CA ALA A 12 20.57 -10.49 -7.37
C ALA A 12 19.78 -11.70 -7.88
N ARG A 13 19.62 -12.75 -7.07
CA ARG A 13 19.02 -14.03 -7.46
C ARG A 13 17.50 -14.07 -7.41
N PRO A 14 16.79 -13.60 -6.36
CA PRO A 14 15.34 -13.63 -6.32
C PRO A 14 14.72 -12.77 -7.44
N LYS A 15 13.63 -13.21 -8.05
CA LYS A 15 13.05 -12.57 -9.25
C LYS A 15 11.66 -11.99 -8.95
N VAL A 16 11.51 -10.68 -9.00
CA VAL A 16 10.21 -9.99 -8.82
C VAL A 16 9.13 -10.52 -9.80
N ARG A 17 9.52 -10.91 -11.02
CA ARG A 17 8.57 -11.53 -11.98
C ARG A 17 7.93 -12.82 -11.45
N GLN A 18 8.60 -13.58 -10.59
CA GLN A 18 8.04 -14.77 -9.96
C GLN A 18 6.98 -14.39 -8.91
N LEU A 19 7.22 -13.32 -8.15
CA LEU A 19 6.22 -12.76 -7.23
C LEU A 19 4.94 -12.38 -7.98
N LEU A 20 5.07 -11.69 -9.13
CA LEU A 20 3.92 -11.33 -9.98
C LEU A 20 3.18 -12.55 -10.51
N LEU A 21 3.93 -13.54 -10.98
CA LEU A 21 3.34 -14.80 -11.49
C LEU A 21 2.58 -15.53 -10.37
N TRP A 22 3.17 -15.68 -9.20
CA TRP A 22 2.51 -16.31 -8.05
C TRP A 22 1.29 -15.52 -7.58
N GLY A 23 1.37 -14.19 -7.52
CA GLY A 23 0.24 -13.34 -7.18
C GLY A 23 -0.92 -13.53 -8.17
N PHE A 24 -0.64 -13.53 -9.48
CA PHE A 24 -1.64 -13.78 -10.51
C PHE A 24 -2.25 -15.19 -10.40
N LEU A 25 -1.41 -16.23 -10.32
CA LEU A 25 -1.88 -17.61 -10.21
C LEU A 25 -2.74 -17.84 -8.97
N LEU A 26 -2.34 -17.30 -7.82
CA LEU A 26 -3.12 -17.38 -6.58
C LEU A 26 -4.47 -16.68 -6.73
N SER A 27 -4.51 -15.49 -7.33
CA SER A 27 -5.77 -14.76 -7.55
C SER A 27 -6.72 -15.56 -8.44
N VAL A 28 -6.20 -16.17 -9.50
CA VAL A 28 -6.99 -17.04 -10.42
C VAL A 28 -7.49 -18.28 -9.67
N VAL A 29 -6.59 -19.01 -9.00
CA VAL A 29 -6.96 -20.27 -8.31
C VAL A 29 -7.97 -20.02 -7.18
N LEU A 30 -7.77 -18.98 -6.38
CA LEU A 30 -8.69 -18.65 -5.29
C LEU A 30 -10.04 -18.13 -5.81
N GLY A 31 -10.04 -17.32 -6.87
CA GLY A 31 -11.27 -16.83 -7.50
C GLY A 31 -12.09 -17.97 -8.11
N PHE A 32 -11.46 -18.87 -8.89
CA PHE A 32 -12.12 -20.05 -9.43
C PHE A 32 -12.56 -21.03 -8.33
N GLY A 33 -11.72 -21.23 -7.31
CA GLY A 33 -12.05 -22.09 -6.17
C GLY A 33 -13.31 -21.63 -5.45
N LEU A 34 -13.47 -20.33 -5.22
CA LEU A 34 -14.70 -19.78 -4.66
C LEU A 34 -15.90 -19.99 -5.59
N GLY A 35 -15.76 -19.75 -6.90
CA GLY A 35 -16.83 -19.99 -7.86
C GLY A 35 -17.32 -21.45 -7.86
N ILE A 36 -16.40 -22.41 -7.77
CA ILE A 36 -16.73 -23.84 -7.65
C ILE A 36 -17.46 -24.13 -6.32
N LEU A 37 -16.96 -23.60 -5.21
CA LEU A 37 -17.58 -23.77 -3.89
C LEU A 37 -19.00 -23.22 -3.87
N GLN A 38 -19.24 -22.07 -4.50
CA GLN A 38 -20.58 -21.50 -4.66
C GLN A 38 -21.51 -22.45 -5.43
N GLY A 39 -21.03 -23.00 -6.54
CA GLY A 39 -21.81 -23.92 -7.36
C GLY A 39 -22.15 -25.23 -6.65
N VAL A 40 -21.28 -25.71 -5.73
CA VAL A 40 -21.46 -27.01 -5.04
C VAL A 40 -22.25 -26.87 -3.75
N TRP A 41 -22.01 -25.82 -2.95
CA TRP A 41 -22.57 -25.69 -1.60
C TRP A 41 -23.66 -24.63 -1.47
N GLY A 42 -23.92 -23.83 -2.52
CA GLY A 42 -25.00 -22.84 -2.53
C GLY A 42 -24.85 -21.73 -1.51
N GLY A 43 -23.67 -21.52 -0.96
CA GLY A 43 -23.38 -20.47 0.01
C GLY A 43 -23.44 -19.07 -0.62
N ASN A 44 -23.71 -18.05 0.19
CA ASN A 44 -23.64 -16.65 -0.26
C ASN A 44 -22.17 -16.19 -0.37
N LEU A 45 -21.49 -16.54 -1.46
CA LEU A 45 -20.12 -16.11 -1.75
C LEU A 45 -20.04 -14.70 -2.37
N GLU A 46 -21.19 -14.04 -2.60
CA GLU A 46 -21.26 -12.62 -2.96
C GLU A 46 -20.99 -11.70 -1.76
N ASP A 47 -20.98 -12.27 -0.53
CA ASP A 47 -20.65 -11.49 0.67
C ASP A 47 -19.20 -10.96 0.57
N PRO A 48 -18.99 -9.63 0.68
CA PRO A 48 -17.70 -9.00 0.53
C PRO A 48 -16.63 -9.47 1.53
N ILE A 49 -17.02 -10.19 2.57
CA ILE A 49 -16.08 -10.80 3.52
C ILE A 49 -15.12 -11.78 2.82
N TRP A 50 -15.57 -12.46 1.76
CA TRP A 50 -14.75 -13.40 1.02
C TRP A 50 -13.62 -12.72 0.25
N VAL A 51 -13.84 -11.50 -0.22
CA VAL A 51 -12.78 -10.68 -0.83
C VAL A 51 -11.68 -10.40 0.18
N LEU A 52 -12.04 -10.08 1.43
CA LEU A 52 -11.08 -9.86 2.52
C LEU A 52 -10.31 -11.15 2.87
N VAL A 53 -11.00 -12.28 2.91
CA VAL A 53 -10.36 -13.59 3.17
C VAL A 53 -9.34 -13.93 2.07
N ILE A 54 -9.72 -13.77 0.79
CA ILE A 54 -8.81 -13.98 -0.34
C ILE A 54 -7.61 -13.03 -0.25
N TYR A 55 -7.86 -11.75 0.03
CA TYR A 55 -6.80 -10.76 0.21
C TYR A 55 -5.79 -11.22 1.26
N ILE A 56 -6.25 -11.56 2.46
CA ILE A 56 -5.39 -12.05 3.54
C ILE A 56 -4.60 -13.29 3.11
N LEU A 57 -5.26 -14.25 2.45
CA LEU A 57 -4.61 -15.48 1.98
C LEU A 57 -3.51 -15.19 0.94
N ILE A 58 -3.80 -14.37 -0.07
CA ILE A 58 -2.82 -14.01 -1.11
C ILE A 58 -1.59 -13.37 -0.47
N PHE A 59 -1.79 -12.34 0.35
CA PHE A 59 -0.68 -11.61 0.97
C PHE A 59 0.11 -12.48 1.95
N THR A 60 -0.55 -13.37 2.68
CA THR A 60 0.12 -14.35 3.55
C THR A 60 0.98 -15.31 2.74
N VAL A 61 0.42 -15.92 1.68
CA VAL A 61 1.17 -16.87 0.83
C VAL A 61 2.35 -16.19 0.15
N LEU A 62 2.16 -15.00 -0.39
CA LEU A 62 3.25 -14.24 -1.02
C LEU A 62 4.34 -13.86 -0.01
N SER A 63 3.96 -13.47 1.19
CA SER A 63 4.92 -13.15 2.26
C SER A 63 5.73 -14.38 2.70
N LEU A 64 5.08 -15.52 2.83
CA LEU A 64 5.75 -16.81 3.12
C LEU A 64 6.65 -17.24 1.97
N TRP A 65 6.23 -17.03 0.71
CA TRP A 65 7.06 -17.32 -0.45
C TRP A 65 8.33 -16.45 -0.45
N ILE A 66 8.23 -15.14 -0.16
CA ILE A 66 9.40 -14.25 -0.02
C ILE A 66 10.31 -14.74 1.11
N TRP A 67 9.74 -15.12 2.26
CA TRP A 67 10.49 -15.68 3.38
C TRP A 67 11.29 -16.92 2.94
N GLN A 68 10.66 -17.86 2.22
CA GLN A 68 11.33 -19.05 1.67
C GLN A 68 12.43 -18.68 0.68
N GLN A 69 12.22 -17.68 -0.20
CA GLN A 69 13.28 -17.21 -1.09
C GLN A 69 14.46 -16.64 -0.31
N PHE A 70 14.21 -15.89 0.74
CA PHE A 70 15.28 -15.37 1.60
C PHE A 70 16.07 -16.51 2.26
N GLN A 71 15.40 -17.51 2.79
CA GLN A 71 16.08 -18.67 3.36
C GLN A 71 16.96 -19.41 2.33
N ARG A 72 16.44 -19.63 1.11
CA ARG A 72 17.16 -20.31 0.02
C ARG A 72 18.41 -19.55 -0.43
N GLU A 73 18.35 -18.23 -0.43
CA GLU A 73 19.44 -17.37 -0.91
C GLU A 73 20.36 -16.89 0.23
N GLY A 74 20.14 -17.37 1.46
CA GLY A 74 20.93 -16.97 2.63
C GLY A 74 20.69 -15.52 3.09
N ILE A 75 19.58 -14.88 2.66
CA ILE A 75 19.17 -13.58 3.14
C ILE A 75 18.58 -13.75 4.54
N GLN A 76 19.10 -13.02 5.52
CA GLN A 76 18.59 -13.06 6.88
C GLN A 76 17.46 -12.03 7.04
N PRO A 77 16.20 -12.44 7.26
CA PRO A 77 15.07 -11.52 7.38
C PRO A 77 15.25 -10.44 8.45
N LYS A 78 15.97 -10.75 9.53
CA LYS A 78 16.27 -9.78 10.60
C LYS A 78 16.99 -8.51 10.11
N PHE A 79 17.84 -8.62 9.10
CA PHE A 79 18.55 -7.48 8.53
C PHE A 79 17.69 -6.70 7.52
N VAL A 80 16.67 -7.34 6.95
CA VAL A 80 15.66 -6.67 6.12
C VAL A 80 14.69 -5.90 7.00
N ILE A 81 14.22 -6.53 8.09
CA ILE A 81 13.31 -5.92 9.06
C ILE A 81 14.01 -4.77 9.80
N GLY A 82 15.29 -4.95 10.11
CA GLY A 82 16.06 -4.00 10.90
C GLY A 82 15.59 -3.90 12.35
N GLN A 83 16.14 -2.95 13.08
CA GLN A 83 15.78 -2.66 14.47
C GLN A 83 15.02 -1.34 14.56
N LEU A 84 14.12 -1.24 15.53
CA LEU A 84 13.49 0.04 15.82
C LEU A 84 14.56 1.01 16.33
N PRO A 85 14.67 2.24 15.78
CA PRO A 85 15.59 3.23 16.31
C PRO A 85 15.33 3.52 17.79
N ASP A 86 16.37 3.76 18.58
CA ASP A 86 16.24 4.01 20.04
C ASP A 86 15.31 5.19 20.36
N ARG A 87 15.31 6.23 19.51
CA ARG A 87 14.48 7.43 19.68
C ARG A 87 13.78 7.81 18.36
N PRO A 88 12.75 7.06 17.96
CA PRO A 88 12.01 7.43 16.76
C PRO A 88 11.27 8.75 16.99
N ARG A 89 11.33 9.63 16.00
CA ARG A 89 10.61 10.92 16.06
C ARG A 89 9.14 10.72 15.68
N TRP A 90 8.38 10.02 16.52
CA TRP A 90 6.99 9.63 16.21
C TRP A 90 6.11 10.81 15.80
N LEU A 91 6.21 11.95 16.47
CA LEU A 91 5.43 13.14 16.13
C LEU A 91 5.71 13.63 14.69
N ALA A 92 6.99 13.66 14.30
CA ALA A 92 7.37 14.05 12.94
C ALA A 92 6.94 12.99 11.90
N ILE A 93 7.05 11.70 12.25
CA ILE A 93 6.58 10.60 11.39
C ILE A 93 5.07 10.69 11.23
N SER A 94 4.30 10.80 12.31
CA SER A 94 2.84 10.93 12.27
C SER A 94 2.38 12.14 11.46
N GLY A 95 3.03 13.30 11.65
CA GLY A 95 2.76 14.50 10.85
C GLY A 95 3.01 14.27 9.35
N LEU A 96 4.11 13.59 9.01
CA LEU A 96 4.42 13.24 7.62
C LEU A 96 3.37 12.28 7.02
N ILE A 97 2.90 11.31 7.80
CA ILE A 97 1.83 10.37 7.39
C ILE A 97 0.51 11.11 7.17
N LEU A 98 0.13 12.00 8.09
CA LEU A 98 -1.08 12.81 7.94
C LEU A 98 -1.01 13.76 6.74
N ALA A 99 0.17 14.32 6.44
CA ALA A 99 0.38 15.09 5.23
C ALA A 99 0.25 14.21 3.96
N ALA A 100 0.80 12.98 3.99
CA ALA A 100 0.65 12.02 2.87
C ALA A 100 -0.82 11.61 2.68
N LEU A 101 -1.58 11.41 3.75
CA LEU A 101 -3.01 11.13 3.70
C LEU A 101 -3.79 12.33 3.12
N GLY A 102 -3.52 13.55 3.59
CA GLY A 102 -4.15 14.77 3.07
C GLY A 102 -3.85 14.99 1.59
N PHE A 103 -2.60 14.76 1.16
CA PHE A 103 -2.22 14.78 -0.24
C PHE A 103 -2.94 13.70 -1.05
N SER A 104 -3.01 12.48 -0.52
CA SER A 104 -3.68 11.36 -1.19
C SER A 104 -5.17 11.66 -1.39
N LEU A 105 -5.86 12.11 -0.35
CA LEU A 105 -7.27 12.48 -0.44
C LEU A 105 -7.48 13.62 -1.44
N SER A 106 -6.70 14.68 -1.35
CA SER A 106 -6.83 15.84 -2.25
C SER A 106 -6.51 15.49 -3.70
N SER A 107 -5.48 14.68 -3.96
CA SER A 107 -5.15 14.23 -5.32
C SER A 107 -6.26 13.38 -5.94
N PHE A 108 -6.92 12.52 -5.15
CA PHE A 108 -8.07 11.74 -5.60
C PHE A 108 -9.25 12.65 -5.96
N LEU A 109 -9.65 13.55 -5.05
CA LEU A 109 -10.77 14.46 -5.24
C LEU A 109 -10.56 15.38 -6.45
N ILE A 110 -9.37 15.96 -6.59
CA ILE A 110 -9.04 16.84 -7.73
C ILE A 110 -9.05 16.05 -9.03
N ALA A 111 -8.37 14.89 -9.08
CA ALA A 111 -8.30 14.06 -10.28
C ALA A 111 -9.70 13.58 -10.71
N ALA A 112 -10.50 13.07 -9.78
CA ALA A 112 -11.85 12.63 -10.06
C ALA A 112 -12.77 13.79 -10.52
N ALA A 113 -12.69 14.97 -9.89
CA ALA A 113 -13.45 16.13 -10.29
C ALA A 113 -13.07 16.59 -11.70
N VAL A 114 -11.77 16.67 -12.04
CA VAL A 114 -11.31 17.04 -13.39
C VAL A 114 -11.75 16.00 -14.42
N LEU A 115 -11.57 14.71 -14.12
CA LEU A 115 -12.01 13.63 -15.02
C LEU A 115 -13.52 13.62 -15.24
N SER A 116 -14.32 14.05 -14.25
CA SER A 116 -15.78 14.06 -14.35
C SER A 116 -16.34 14.99 -15.43
N TYR A 117 -15.54 15.95 -15.93
CA TYR A 117 -15.96 16.82 -17.04
C TYR A 117 -15.90 16.10 -18.39
N GLN A 118 -14.94 15.19 -18.58
CA GLN A 118 -14.74 14.48 -19.86
C GLN A 118 -15.27 13.04 -19.81
N PHE A 119 -15.20 12.38 -18.64
CA PHE A 119 -15.54 10.97 -18.44
C PHE A 119 -16.50 10.79 -17.26
N PRO A 120 -17.71 11.39 -17.27
CA PRO A 120 -18.62 11.36 -16.11
C PRO A 120 -19.02 9.92 -15.71
N LEU A 121 -19.33 9.06 -16.68
CA LEU A 121 -19.73 7.67 -16.40
C LEU A 121 -18.61 6.86 -15.74
N PHE A 122 -17.36 7.09 -16.15
CA PHE A 122 -16.21 6.44 -15.53
C PHE A 122 -16.03 6.90 -14.07
N VAL A 123 -16.17 8.20 -13.81
CA VAL A 123 -16.08 8.73 -12.44
C VAL A 123 -17.24 8.22 -11.58
N GLU A 124 -18.46 8.14 -12.11
CA GLU A 124 -19.59 7.52 -11.40
C GLU A 124 -19.31 6.07 -11.00
N GLN A 125 -18.67 5.28 -11.87
CA GLN A 125 -18.29 3.90 -11.54
C GLN A 125 -17.30 3.86 -10.37
N ILE A 126 -16.28 4.73 -10.38
CA ILE A 126 -15.31 4.86 -9.27
C ILE A 126 -16.04 5.25 -7.98
N LEU A 127 -16.92 6.25 -8.02
CA LEU A 127 -17.66 6.69 -6.85
C LEU A 127 -18.56 5.58 -6.29
N ARG A 128 -19.23 4.80 -7.15
CA ARG A 128 -20.03 3.63 -6.74
C ARG A 128 -19.16 2.56 -6.08
N GLN A 129 -17.94 2.34 -6.55
CA GLN A 129 -17.02 1.39 -5.92
C GLN A 129 -16.61 1.87 -4.53
N VAL A 130 -16.23 3.14 -4.37
CA VAL A 130 -15.91 3.76 -3.07
C VAL A 130 -17.09 3.66 -2.10
N ASP A 131 -18.31 3.88 -2.59
CA ASP A 131 -19.52 3.79 -1.77
C ASP A 131 -19.82 2.34 -1.35
N ALA A 132 -19.65 1.38 -2.26
CA ALA A 132 -19.83 -0.04 -1.97
C ALA A 132 -18.85 -0.55 -0.91
N GLU A 133 -17.60 -0.08 -0.93
CA GLU A 133 -16.59 -0.40 0.09
C GLU A 133 -16.95 0.22 1.45
N ALA A 134 -17.56 1.41 1.46
CA ALA A 134 -17.96 2.12 2.68
C ALA A 134 -19.29 1.61 3.28
N THR A 135 -20.16 1.04 2.44
CA THR A 135 -21.49 0.52 2.84
C THR A 135 -21.68 -0.92 2.35
N PRO A 136 -20.90 -1.88 2.88
CA PRO A 136 -20.90 -3.26 2.38
C PRO A 136 -22.23 -3.96 2.64
N ARG A 137 -22.73 -4.66 1.63
CA ARG A 137 -23.91 -5.54 1.77
C ARG A 137 -23.42 -6.91 2.23
N THR A 138 -23.46 -7.14 3.55
CA THR A 138 -22.99 -8.36 4.19
C THR A 138 -24.02 -8.93 5.14
N ALA A 139 -24.02 -10.24 5.34
CA ALA A 139 -24.89 -10.93 6.28
C ALA A 139 -24.57 -10.57 7.74
N ASN A 140 -23.29 -10.24 8.04
CA ASN A 140 -22.83 -9.87 9.38
C ASN A 140 -21.90 -8.67 9.32
N LEU A 141 -22.47 -7.47 9.49
CA LEU A 141 -21.75 -6.22 9.40
C LEU A 141 -20.62 -6.10 10.43
N LEU A 142 -20.85 -6.54 11.68
CA LEU A 142 -19.82 -6.48 12.71
C LEU A 142 -18.62 -7.37 12.37
N LEU A 143 -18.88 -8.60 11.94
CA LEU A 143 -17.81 -9.51 11.51
C LEU A 143 -17.02 -8.92 10.33
N TYR A 144 -17.72 -8.39 9.32
CA TYR A 144 -17.08 -7.72 8.18
C TYR A 144 -16.19 -6.56 8.65
N GLN A 145 -16.70 -5.68 9.52
CA GLN A 145 -15.93 -4.53 10.04
C GLN A 145 -14.68 -4.97 10.81
N VAL A 146 -14.78 -6.00 11.65
CA VAL A 146 -13.64 -6.53 12.40
C VAL A 146 -12.59 -7.14 11.44
N VAL A 147 -13.02 -7.99 10.51
CA VAL A 147 -12.12 -8.61 9.54
C VAL A 147 -11.49 -7.57 8.63
N SER A 148 -12.27 -6.58 8.16
CA SER A 148 -11.77 -5.46 7.37
C SER A 148 -10.73 -4.63 8.13
N ALA A 149 -10.99 -4.29 9.38
CA ALA A 149 -10.04 -3.56 10.21
C ALA A 149 -8.73 -4.35 10.41
N ILE A 150 -8.80 -5.64 10.68
CA ILE A 150 -7.61 -6.50 10.80
C ILE A 150 -6.87 -6.55 9.45
N ALA A 151 -7.59 -6.77 8.35
CA ALA A 151 -6.99 -6.86 7.02
C ALA A 151 -6.27 -5.55 6.64
N THR A 152 -6.91 -4.40 6.85
CA THR A 152 -6.40 -3.11 6.38
C THR A 152 -5.40 -2.47 7.34
N ILE A 153 -5.59 -2.58 8.66
CA ILE A 153 -4.75 -1.89 9.66
C ILE A 153 -3.55 -2.74 10.09
N VAL A 154 -3.66 -4.08 10.02
CA VAL A 154 -2.61 -4.97 10.49
C VAL A 154 -1.97 -5.75 9.34
N VAL A 155 -2.76 -6.53 8.61
CA VAL A 155 -2.22 -7.46 7.59
C VAL A 155 -1.63 -6.69 6.40
N ALA A 156 -2.35 -5.73 5.85
CA ALA A 156 -1.89 -4.94 4.71
C ALA A 156 -0.56 -4.23 4.99
N PRO A 157 -0.41 -3.42 6.05
CA PRO A 157 0.85 -2.73 6.31
C PRO A 157 2.04 -3.69 6.47
N ILE A 158 1.85 -4.80 7.16
CA ILE A 158 2.94 -5.79 7.36
C ILE A 158 3.33 -6.43 6.02
N ALA A 159 2.34 -6.97 5.30
CA ALA A 159 2.59 -7.71 4.07
C ALA A 159 3.06 -6.81 2.92
N GLU A 160 2.46 -5.63 2.76
CA GLU A 160 2.82 -4.72 1.69
C GLU A 160 4.19 -4.09 1.91
N GLU A 161 4.52 -3.66 3.13
CA GLU A 161 5.88 -3.16 3.40
C GLU A 161 6.93 -4.26 3.26
N TRP A 162 6.62 -5.49 3.68
CA TRP A 162 7.48 -6.65 3.47
C TRP A 162 7.73 -6.92 1.98
N ILE A 163 6.67 -6.91 1.16
CA ILE A 163 6.75 -7.11 -0.30
C ILE A 163 7.50 -5.96 -0.96
N PHE A 164 7.05 -4.70 -0.76
CA PHE A 164 7.54 -3.57 -1.52
C PHE A 164 8.90 -3.07 -1.04
N ARG A 165 9.11 -2.94 0.28
CA ARG A 165 10.36 -2.38 0.85
C ARG A 165 11.35 -3.48 1.22
N GLY A 166 10.84 -4.57 1.80
CA GLY A 166 11.65 -5.71 2.17
C GLY A 166 12.19 -6.50 0.98
N PHE A 167 11.42 -6.63 -0.11
CA PHE A 167 11.81 -7.44 -1.26
C PHE A 167 12.03 -6.64 -2.55
N VAL A 168 10.99 -5.97 -3.08
CA VAL A 168 11.03 -5.33 -4.40
C VAL A 168 12.05 -4.20 -4.47
N LEU A 169 12.02 -3.27 -3.51
CA LEU A 169 12.96 -2.14 -3.42
C LEU A 169 14.40 -2.62 -3.34
N GLN A 170 14.69 -3.60 -2.49
CA GLN A 170 16.03 -4.18 -2.33
C GLN A 170 16.49 -4.83 -3.64
N ARG A 171 15.64 -5.70 -4.22
CA ARG A 171 15.96 -6.42 -5.47
C ARG A 171 16.18 -5.49 -6.66
N TRP A 172 15.36 -4.46 -6.81
CA TRP A 172 15.52 -3.50 -7.89
C TRP A 172 16.64 -2.51 -7.61
N GLY A 173 16.91 -2.19 -6.34
CA GLY A 173 18.07 -1.39 -5.93
C GLY A 173 19.39 -2.02 -6.37
N VAL A 174 19.54 -3.32 -6.17
CA VAL A 174 20.69 -4.09 -6.64
C VAL A 174 20.71 -4.23 -8.16
N LYS A 175 19.56 -4.42 -8.81
CA LYS A 175 19.50 -4.63 -10.26
C LYS A 175 19.85 -3.38 -11.06
N TRP A 176 19.42 -2.22 -10.60
CA TRP A 176 19.56 -0.95 -11.31
C TRP A 176 20.32 0.09 -10.46
N ASN A 177 19.62 0.75 -9.56
CA ASN A 177 20.12 1.64 -8.53
C ASN A 177 18.97 1.99 -7.58
N LEU A 178 19.31 2.51 -6.41
CA LEU A 178 18.32 2.77 -5.38
C LEU A 178 17.29 3.87 -5.73
N PRO A 179 17.65 5.01 -6.36
CA PRO A 179 16.69 6.00 -6.84
C PRO A 179 15.62 5.42 -7.76
N LEU A 180 16.04 4.69 -8.79
CA LEU A 180 15.11 4.10 -9.76
C LEU A 180 14.24 3.03 -9.12
N ALA A 181 14.81 2.19 -8.26
CA ALA A 181 14.08 1.18 -7.51
C ALA A 181 13.00 1.81 -6.61
N LEU A 182 13.33 2.91 -5.92
CA LEU A 182 12.41 3.63 -5.08
C LEU A 182 11.24 4.21 -5.89
N ILE A 183 11.50 4.86 -7.01
CA ILE A 183 10.46 5.40 -7.90
C ILE A 183 9.57 4.27 -8.43
N LEU A 184 10.17 3.25 -9.06
CA LEU A 184 9.41 2.19 -9.71
C LEU A 184 8.58 1.35 -8.72
N SER A 185 9.13 1.04 -7.54
CA SER A 185 8.37 0.31 -6.51
C SER A 185 7.22 1.15 -5.95
N SER A 186 7.38 2.47 -5.84
CA SER A 186 6.34 3.38 -5.39
C SER A 186 5.24 3.58 -6.44
N VAL A 187 5.61 3.73 -7.71
CA VAL A 187 4.66 3.80 -8.82
C VAL A 187 3.86 2.50 -8.92
N TRP A 188 4.54 1.35 -8.84
CA TRP A 188 3.84 0.06 -8.85
C TRP A 188 2.89 -0.08 -7.66
N PHE A 189 3.32 0.32 -6.46
CA PHE A 189 2.44 0.37 -5.28
C PHE A 189 1.19 1.21 -5.54
N GLY A 190 1.35 2.42 -6.08
CA GLY A 190 0.23 3.31 -6.39
C GLY A 190 -0.73 2.75 -7.44
N LEU A 191 -0.20 2.11 -8.50
CA LEU A 191 -1.00 1.53 -9.59
C LEU A 191 -1.90 0.36 -9.16
N LEU A 192 -1.61 -0.27 -8.03
CA LEU A 192 -2.46 -1.33 -7.45
C LEU A 192 -3.65 -0.78 -6.65
N HIS A 193 -3.81 0.54 -6.57
CA HIS A 193 -4.84 1.19 -5.76
C HIS A 193 -5.73 2.10 -6.62
N LEU A 194 -6.95 2.38 -6.16
CA LEU A 194 -7.90 3.30 -6.82
C LEU A 194 -7.39 4.75 -6.90
N ASN A 195 -6.44 5.13 -6.07
CA ASN A 195 -5.81 6.44 -6.08
C ASN A 195 -4.31 6.33 -6.42
N PRO A 196 -3.94 6.10 -7.68
CA PRO A 196 -2.56 5.84 -8.07
C PRO A 196 -1.61 7.01 -7.78
N ILE A 197 -2.06 8.25 -7.91
CA ILE A 197 -1.23 9.44 -7.67
C ILE A 197 -0.89 9.55 -6.18
N GLY A 198 -1.91 9.57 -5.34
CA GLY A 198 -1.75 9.71 -3.88
C GLY A 198 -0.93 8.55 -3.29
N LEU A 199 -1.24 7.31 -3.70
CA LEU A 199 -0.56 6.13 -3.19
C LEU A 199 0.86 5.94 -3.76
N THR A 200 1.19 6.52 -4.93
CA THR A 200 2.58 6.61 -5.40
C THR A 200 3.41 7.49 -4.46
N ILE A 201 2.89 8.68 -4.10
CA ILE A 201 3.59 9.57 -3.16
C ILE A 201 3.68 8.95 -1.76
N PHE A 202 2.60 8.33 -1.29
CA PHE A 202 2.63 7.56 -0.04
C PHE A 202 3.70 6.46 -0.10
N GLY A 203 3.73 5.68 -1.19
CA GLY A 203 4.73 4.66 -1.43
C GLY A 203 6.17 5.20 -1.38
N LEU A 204 6.39 6.38 -1.96
CA LEU A 204 7.68 7.06 -1.94
C LEU A 204 8.09 7.45 -0.51
N ILE A 205 7.15 7.99 0.28
CA ILE A 205 7.39 8.35 1.69
C ILE A 205 7.73 7.11 2.53
N MET A 206 6.98 6.01 2.38
CA MET A 206 7.28 4.74 3.08
C MET A 206 8.67 4.21 2.71
N GLY A 207 9.02 4.24 1.42
CA GLY A 207 10.35 3.86 0.96
C GLY A 207 11.46 4.74 1.56
N LEU A 208 11.27 6.06 1.57
CA LEU A 208 12.24 7.00 2.17
C LEU A 208 12.38 6.82 3.69
N LEU A 209 11.29 6.53 4.41
CA LEU A 209 11.34 6.21 5.83
C LEU A 209 12.16 4.94 6.07
N TYR A 210 11.94 3.89 5.26
CA TYR A 210 12.74 2.66 5.33
C TYR A 210 14.23 2.92 5.07
N LEU A 211 14.56 3.63 3.98
CA LEU A 211 15.94 3.93 3.62
C LEU A 211 16.67 4.74 4.70
N LYS A 212 15.96 5.70 5.31
CA LYS A 212 16.51 6.57 6.35
C LYS A 212 16.70 5.87 7.69
N THR A 213 15.76 5.01 8.07
CA THR A 213 15.77 4.37 9.39
C THR A 213 16.42 3.00 9.38
N ARG A 214 16.58 2.39 8.20
CA ARG A 214 16.98 0.99 8.00
C ARG A 214 16.12 0.02 8.81
N SER A 215 14.88 0.40 9.08
CA SER A 215 13.92 -0.39 9.85
C SER A 215 12.59 -0.43 9.11
N LEU A 216 12.12 -1.63 8.81
CA LEU A 216 10.82 -1.88 8.19
C LEU A 216 9.66 -1.59 9.17
N LEU A 217 9.95 -1.63 10.48
CA LEU A 217 8.97 -1.36 11.52
C LEU A 217 8.41 0.07 11.46
N ILE A 218 9.24 1.03 11.01
CA ILE A 218 8.81 2.43 10.89
C ILE A 218 7.77 2.63 9.76
N PRO A 219 8.03 2.21 8.50
CA PRO A 219 6.99 2.31 7.47
C PRO A 219 5.78 1.42 7.77
N ILE A 220 5.94 0.24 8.38
CA ILE A 220 4.79 -0.59 8.82
C ILE A 220 3.91 0.20 9.81
N ALA A 221 4.49 0.81 10.83
CA ALA A 221 3.74 1.61 11.80
C ALA A 221 3.10 2.85 11.16
N GLY A 222 3.82 3.54 10.27
CA GLY A 222 3.30 4.68 9.51
C GLY A 222 2.15 4.29 8.59
N HIS A 223 2.27 3.17 7.90
CA HIS A 223 1.22 2.61 7.03
C HIS A 223 -0.01 2.19 7.84
N ALA A 224 0.19 1.50 8.97
CA ALA A 224 -0.90 1.15 9.89
C ALA A 224 -1.63 2.39 10.42
N LEU A 225 -0.91 3.47 10.76
CA LEU A 225 -1.50 4.74 11.17
C LEU A 225 -2.33 5.37 10.02
N ASN A 226 -1.79 5.39 8.80
CA ASN A 226 -2.54 5.87 7.63
C ASN A 226 -3.85 5.11 7.45
N ASN A 227 -3.77 3.78 7.48
CA ASN A 227 -4.95 2.93 7.28
C ASN A 227 -5.93 3.01 8.45
N LEU A 228 -5.45 3.15 9.69
CA LEU A 228 -6.30 3.39 10.85
C LEU A 228 -7.13 4.67 10.68
N VAL A 229 -6.49 5.78 10.30
CA VAL A 229 -7.19 7.05 10.09
C VAL A 229 -8.17 6.95 8.92
N ALA A 230 -7.75 6.40 7.78
CA ALA A 230 -8.60 6.23 6.61
C ALA A 230 -9.80 5.32 6.88
N THR A 231 -9.59 4.18 7.54
CA THR A 231 -10.65 3.24 7.91
C THR A 231 -11.61 3.87 8.94
N SER A 232 -11.10 4.63 9.92
CA SER A 232 -11.94 5.34 10.87
C SER A 232 -12.87 6.35 10.19
N MET A 233 -12.39 7.03 9.14
CA MET A 233 -13.23 7.94 8.34
C MET A 233 -14.33 7.21 7.57
N MET A 234 -14.12 5.94 7.18
CA MET A 234 -15.14 5.14 6.52
C MET A 234 -16.32 4.78 7.45
N PHE A 235 -16.05 4.66 8.75
CA PHE A 235 -17.11 4.34 9.75
C PHE A 235 -17.91 5.56 10.23
N LEU A 236 -17.53 6.78 9.82
CA LEU A 236 -18.33 7.95 10.14
C LEU A 236 -19.67 7.90 9.37
N PRO A 237 -20.77 8.35 10.01
CA PRO A 237 -22.05 8.47 9.32
C PRO A 237 -21.92 9.31 8.05
N LYS A 238 -22.40 8.78 6.94
CA LYS A 238 -22.38 9.47 5.64
C LYS A 238 -23.77 9.90 5.25
N ASP A 239 -23.89 11.09 4.67
CA ASP A 239 -25.08 11.48 3.95
C ASP A 239 -25.19 10.58 2.69
N PRO A 240 -26.33 9.91 2.46
CA PRO A 240 -26.55 9.11 1.25
C PRO A 240 -26.34 9.88 -0.07
N LYS A 241 -26.42 11.21 -0.03
CA LYS A 241 -26.16 12.08 -1.17
C LYS A 241 -24.68 12.49 -1.33
N ALA A 242 -23.83 12.09 -0.38
CA ALA A 242 -22.43 12.55 -0.35
C ALA A 242 -21.59 12.03 -1.52
N THR A 243 -21.99 10.92 -2.15
CA THR A 243 -21.22 10.27 -3.23
C THR A 243 -21.83 10.60 -4.60
N SER A 244 -21.64 11.84 -5.05
CA SER A 244 -22.10 12.27 -6.36
C SER A 244 -21.04 13.15 -7.07
N ILE A 245 -21.09 13.25 -8.40
CA ILE A 245 -20.24 14.16 -9.16
C ILE A 245 -20.45 15.62 -8.71
N ALA A 246 -21.67 16.03 -8.38
CA ALA A 246 -21.95 17.37 -7.89
C ALA A 246 -21.20 17.64 -6.59
N THR A 247 -21.38 16.79 -5.57
CA THR A 247 -20.69 16.88 -4.27
C THR A 247 -19.16 16.81 -4.43
N LEU A 248 -18.66 15.95 -5.36
CA LEU A 248 -17.26 15.87 -5.69
C LEU A 248 -16.71 17.21 -6.21
N ARG A 249 -17.44 17.91 -7.11
CA ARG A 249 -17.03 19.21 -7.62
C ARG A 249 -17.13 20.32 -6.55
N GLU A 250 -18.13 20.25 -5.69
CA GLU A 250 -18.28 21.17 -4.55
C GLU A 250 -17.13 20.99 -3.52
N SER A 251 -16.51 19.83 -3.45
CA SER A 251 -15.36 19.57 -2.57
C SER A 251 -14.03 20.10 -3.09
N LEU A 252 -13.94 20.62 -4.34
CA LEU A 252 -12.70 21.12 -4.94
C LEU A 252 -11.98 22.20 -4.10
N PRO A 253 -12.64 23.21 -3.50
CA PRO A 253 -11.93 24.20 -2.70
C PRO A 253 -11.20 23.60 -1.50
N ILE A 254 -11.84 22.67 -0.79
CA ILE A 254 -11.21 21.98 0.35
C ILE A 254 -10.10 21.04 -0.13
N ALA A 255 -10.28 20.35 -1.27
CA ALA A 255 -9.27 19.51 -1.85
C ALA A 255 -8.01 20.30 -2.25
N ILE A 256 -8.19 21.48 -2.89
CA ILE A 256 -7.08 22.38 -3.23
C ILE A 256 -6.39 22.88 -1.95
N PHE A 257 -7.15 23.28 -0.94
CA PHE A 257 -6.59 23.71 0.34
C PHE A 257 -5.72 22.62 0.98
N LEU A 258 -6.22 21.38 1.06
CA LEU A 258 -5.46 20.25 1.59
C LEU A 258 -4.21 19.95 0.75
N MET A 259 -4.28 20.08 -0.57
CA MET A 259 -3.13 19.92 -1.46
C MET A 259 -2.06 20.97 -1.17
N VAL A 260 -2.43 22.25 -1.07
CA VAL A 260 -1.52 23.37 -0.79
C VAL A 260 -0.87 23.22 0.59
N LEU A 261 -1.61 22.69 1.57
CA LEU A 261 -1.10 22.46 2.91
C LEU A 261 -0.11 21.29 2.97
N SER A 262 -0.38 20.20 2.26
CA SER A 262 0.37 18.94 2.37
C SER A 262 1.53 18.84 1.39
N ALA A 263 1.35 19.24 0.12
CA ALA A 263 2.33 19.02 -0.94
C ALA A 263 3.70 19.68 -0.69
N PRO A 264 3.81 20.94 -0.19
CA PRO A 264 5.13 21.55 0.02
C PRO A 264 5.99 20.79 1.02
N TRP A 265 5.39 20.30 2.09
CA TRP A 265 6.11 19.52 3.10
C TRP A 265 6.58 18.17 2.54
N LEU A 266 5.72 17.47 1.79
CA LEU A 266 6.08 16.21 1.15
C LEU A 266 7.19 16.40 0.11
N ILE A 267 7.10 17.43 -0.74
CA ILE A 267 8.12 17.78 -1.74
C ILE A 267 9.45 18.06 -1.03
N TRP A 268 9.44 18.89 0.01
CA TRP A 268 10.63 19.19 0.80
C TRP A 268 11.23 17.92 1.41
N TYR A 269 10.38 17.06 2.02
CA TYR A 269 10.85 15.82 2.64
C TYR A 269 11.47 14.87 1.62
N ILE A 270 10.81 14.70 0.47
CA ILE A 270 11.30 13.87 -0.64
C ILE A 270 12.64 14.41 -1.13
N ALA A 271 12.71 15.68 -1.50
CA ALA A 271 13.92 16.31 -2.03
C ALA A 271 15.12 16.18 -1.08
N LYS A 272 14.87 16.39 0.23
CA LYS A 272 15.91 16.30 1.28
C LYS A 272 16.43 14.88 1.51
N ASN A 273 15.60 13.86 1.35
CA ASN A 273 15.93 12.47 1.72
C ASN A 273 16.08 11.56 0.50
N PHE A 274 15.98 12.10 -0.73
CA PHE A 274 16.09 11.29 -1.94
C PHE A 274 17.48 10.66 -2.05
N PRO A 275 17.58 9.33 -2.31
CA PRO A 275 18.86 8.65 -2.31
C PRO A 275 19.73 9.06 -3.49
N ARG A 276 21.06 9.05 -3.32
CA ARG A 276 22.02 9.21 -4.41
C ARG A 276 22.14 7.92 -5.23
N ARG A 277 22.66 8.01 -6.45
CA ARG A 277 22.84 6.84 -7.35
C ARG A 277 23.74 5.76 -6.77
N ASP A 278 24.75 6.15 -6.00
CA ASP A 278 25.73 5.29 -5.34
C ASP A 278 25.27 4.81 -3.94
N ALA A 279 24.08 5.21 -3.50
CA ALA A 279 23.53 4.77 -2.23
C ALA A 279 23.28 3.25 -2.25
N LYS A 280 23.68 2.60 -1.15
CA LYS A 280 23.49 1.15 -0.96
C LYS A 280 22.12 0.83 -0.41
N ILE A 281 21.62 -0.38 -0.72
CA ILE A 281 20.40 -0.90 -0.13
C ILE A 281 20.50 -0.99 1.40
N PRO A 282 19.37 -0.91 2.14
CA PRO A 282 19.40 -0.89 3.61
C PRO A 282 19.76 -2.23 4.27
N TYR A 283 19.84 -3.32 3.54
CA TYR A 283 20.29 -4.61 4.06
C TYR A 283 21.76 -4.52 4.49
N VAL A 284 22.03 -4.65 5.78
CA VAL A 284 23.37 -4.49 6.37
C VAL A 284 23.70 -5.66 7.29
#